data_1ac045f1b6e44be93d4de57c39deb977
#
_entry.id   1ac045f1b6e44be93d4de57c39deb977
#
_cell.length_a   1.000
_cell.length_b   1.000
_cell.length_c   1.000
_cell.angle_alpha   90.00
_cell.angle_beta   90.00
_cell.angle_gamma   90.00
#
_symmetry.space_group_name_H-M   'P 1'
#
loop_
_entity.id
_entity.type
_entity.pdbx_description
1 polymer ?
#
loop_
_entity_poly.entity_id
_entity_poly.type
_entity_poly.pdbx_seq_one_letter_code
_entity_poly.pdbx_strand_id
1 'polypeptide(L)'
;PEYLDADTPDEIVKAVRQNALFGAKVIKICVDCKPWGYTIDEIKLFIAEAAKIGFKVEGHVQTVDGARRAIAAGIWSIAHDRGMTDSLHKEMARKGVWRAGTETPITLTGHTSQARYDNTVAMLRNAWENKVPLTFSTDADYYVPGMTRGEVAIEFIETWKAAKIPNADVLRIMTTNGYKVSETENTRGPIKRGLAADLIAVPGNPLENLDALRTVSFVMKDGIVFKRDGVMTPEKFFHGGPVNGWNIR
;
A
#
# COMPACT_ATOMS: atom_id res chain seq x y z
N PRO A 1 7.00 18.35 10.87
CA PRO A 1 6.55 17.10 11.46
C PRO A 1 5.78 16.29 10.40
N GLU A 2 5.99 14.99 10.36
CA GLU A 2 5.33 14.08 9.41
C GLU A 2 3.86 13.81 9.77
N TYR A 3 3.47 14.12 10.99
CA TYR A 3 2.14 13.87 11.53
C TYR A 3 1.56 15.13 12.16
N LEU A 4 0.24 15.26 12.05
CA LEU A 4 -0.52 16.21 12.85
C LEU A 4 -0.92 15.51 14.15
N ASP A 5 -0.64 16.14 15.28
CA ASP A 5 -1.18 15.67 16.56
C ASP A 5 -2.69 15.93 16.59
N ALA A 6 -3.45 14.93 17.03
CA ALA A 6 -4.91 14.96 17.10
C ALA A 6 -5.35 14.06 18.28
N ASP A 7 -5.25 14.58 19.49
CA ASP A 7 -5.45 13.82 20.73
C ASP A 7 -6.86 14.06 21.34
N THR A 8 -7.62 15.00 20.77
CA THR A 8 -8.99 15.27 21.18
C THR A 8 -9.97 15.12 20.00
N PRO A 9 -11.28 14.92 20.25
CA PRO A 9 -12.27 14.84 19.18
C PRO A 9 -12.26 16.02 18.23
N ASP A 10 -12.09 17.24 18.74
CA ASP A 10 -12.05 18.45 17.90
C ASP A 10 -10.79 18.51 17.03
N GLU A 11 -9.66 18.09 17.58
CA GLU A 11 -8.40 17.98 16.82
C GLU A 11 -8.47 16.91 15.74
N ILE A 12 -9.10 15.76 16.01
CA ILE A 12 -9.36 14.72 15.02
C ILE A 12 -10.14 15.27 13.82
N VAL A 13 -11.26 15.94 14.10
CA VAL A 13 -12.11 16.57 13.08
C VAL A 13 -11.31 17.61 12.29
N LYS A 14 -10.56 18.47 12.97
CA LYS A 14 -9.71 19.49 12.36
C LYS A 14 -8.63 18.88 11.48
N ALA A 15 -7.92 17.85 11.94
CA ALA A 15 -6.86 17.18 11.20
C ALA A 15 -7.38 16.55 9.91
N VAL A 16 -8.52 15.86 9.94
CA VAL A 16 -9.14 15.28 8.74
C VAL A 16 -9.46 16.36 7.72
N ARG A 17 -10.13 17.45 8.15
CA ARG A 17 -10.51 18.56 7.25
C ARG A 17 -9.29 19.29 6.69
N GLN A 18 -8.27 19.50 7.49
CA GLN A 18 -7.03 20.16 7.06
C GLN A 18 -6.30 19.33 6.00
N ASN A 19 -6.18 18.02 6.18
CA ASN A 19 -5.59 17.13 5.18
C ASN A 19 -6.39 17.15 3.87
N ALA A 20 -7.70 17.19 3.94
CA ALA A 20 -8.57 17.34 2.76
C ALA A 20 -8.34 18.65 2.01
N LEU A 21 -8.19 19.75 2.71
CA LEU A 21 -7.86 21.06 2.12
C LEU A 21 -6.49 21.05 1.42
N PHE A 22 -5.53 20.31 1.95
CA PHE A 22 -4.22 20.11 1.31
C PHE A 22 -4.23 19.10 0.16
N GLY A 23 -5.38 18.56 -0.21
CA GLY A 23 -5.53 17.70 -1.39
C GLY A 23 -5.33 16.21 -1.13
N ALA A 24 -5.29 15.78 0.13
CA ALA A 24 -5.32 14.35 0.47
C ALA A 24 -6.56 13.66 -0.13
N LYS A 25 -6.43 12.37 -0.44
CA LYS A 25 -7.52 11.52 -0.92
C LYS A 25 -7.76 10.32 0.01
N VAL A 26 -6.89 10.11 0.96
CA VAL A 26 -6.98 9.12 2.02
C VAL A 26 -6.46 9.75 3.30
N ILE A 27 -7.01 9.36 4.44
CA ILE A 27 -6.52 9.76 5.75
C ILE A 27 -5.73 8.59 6.34
N LYS A 28 -4.45 8.80 6.64
CA LYS A 28 -3.64 7.83 7.36
C LYS A 28 -3.50 8.25 8.82
N ILE A 29 -3.80 7.32 9.73
CA ILE A 29 -3.66 7.53 11.18
C ILE A 29 -2.66 6.55 11.75
N CYS A 30 -1.98 6.93 12.82
CA CYS A 30 -1.16 6.01 13.60
C CYS A 30 -1.94 5.49 14.79
N VAL A 31 -2.46 4.28 14.68
CA VAL A 31 -3.38 3.70 15.68
C VAL A 31 -2.69 3.47 17.02
N ASP A 32 -1.42 3.07 17.01
CA ASP A 32 -0.69 2.63 18.21
C ASP A 32 0.76 3.13 18.28
N CYS A 33 1.08 4.28 17.66
CA CYS A 33 2.40 4.90 17.71
C CYS A 33 2.64 5.68 19.02
N LYS A 34 1.58 6.13 19.66
CA LYS A 34 1.64 6.85 20.92
C LYS A 34 1.60 5.84 22.08
N PRO A 35 2.10 6.18 23.26
CA PRO A 35 2.02 5.30 24.43
C PRO A 35 0.61 4.84 24.79
N TRP A 36 -0.43 5.65 24.48
CA TRP A 36 -1.83 5.33 24.76
C TRP A 36 -2.56 4.74 23.54
N GLY A 37 -2.18 5.08 22.31
CA GLY A 37 -2.89 4.69 21.08
C GLY A 37 -4.35 5.18 21.00
N TYR A 38 -4.93 5.23 19.82
CA TYR A 38 -6.34 5.61 19.65
C TYR A 38 -7.30 4.53 20.14
N THR A 39 -8.36 4.94 20.80
CA THR A 39 -9.50 4.10 21.18
C THR A 39 -10.35 3.74 19.96
N ILE A 40 -11.23 2.75 20.10
CA ILE A 40 -12.19 2.38 19.04
C ILE A 40 -13.05 3.58 18.62
N ASP A 41 -13.50 4.39 19.57
CA ASP A 41 -14.40 5.50 19.28
C ASP A 41 -13.68 6.68 18.61
N GLU A 42 -12.43 6.94 18.96
CA GLU A 42 -11.59 7.90 18.24
C GLU A 42 -11.30 7.45 16.79
N ILE A 43 -11.00 6.17 16.57
CA ILE A 43 -10.84 5.63 15.22
C ILE A 43 -12.14 5.76 14.43
N LYS A 44 -13.30 5.47 15.03
CA LYS A 44 -14.60 5.68 14.40
C LYS A 44 -14.86 7.15 14.06
N LEU A 45 -14.40 8.08 14.88
CA LEU A 45 -14.52 9.50 14.61
C LEU A 45 -13.71 9.92 13.37
N PHE A 46 -12.46 9.45 13.23
CA PHE A 46 -11.68 9.63 12.00
C PHE A 46 -12.44 9.08 10.78
N ILE A 47 -13.00 7.87 10.89
CA ILE A 47 -13.74 7.22 9.79
C ILE A 47 -15.00 8.02 9.44
N ALA A 48 -15.76 8.42 10.43
CA ALA A 48 -17.00 9.18 10.23
C ALA A 48 -16.75 10.54 9.60
N GLU A 49 -15.72 11.27 10.03
CA GLU A 49 -15.39 12.57 9.47
C GLU A 49 -14.83 12.44 8.04
N ALA A 50 -13.94 11.47 7.80
CA ALA A 50 -13.42 11.18 6.48
C ALA A 50 -14.53 10.78 5.48
N ALA A 51 -15.50 10.00 5.93
CA ALA A 51 -16.63 9.55 5.10
C ALA A 51 -17.51 10.70 4.60
N LYS A 52 -17.61 11.81 5.35
CA LYS A 52 -18.39 13.00 4.91
C LYS A 52 -17.86 13.61 3.61
N ILE A 53 -16.59 13.38 3.31
CA ILE A 53 -15.91 13.90 2.12
C ILE A 53 -15.49 12.79 1.16
N GLY A 54 -16.00 11.55 1.36
CA GLY A 54 -15.75 10.40 0.50
C GLY A 54 -14.36 9.79 0.67
N PHE A 55 -13.68 10.02 1.80
CA PHE A 55 -12.34 9.49 2.04
C PHE A 55 -12.39 8.22 2.90
N LYS A 56 -11.41 7.35 2.69
CA LYS A 56 -11.15 6.19 3.53
C LYS A 56 -10.07 6.50 4.56
N VAL A 57 -10.02 5.66 5.61
CA VAL A 57 -9.00 5.75 6.66
C VAL A 57 -8.13 4.50 6.63
N GLU A 58 -6.82 4.70 6.54
CA GLU A 58 -5.81 3.67 6.71
C GLU A 58 -5.11 3.83 8.06
N GLY A 59 -4.86 2.72 8.75
CA GLY A 59 -4.16 2.70 10.03
C GLY A 59 -2.75 2.14 9.93
N HIS A 60 -1.75 2.89 10.40
CA HIS A 60 -0.48 2.31 10.81
C HIS A 60 -0.70 1.51 12.09
N VAL A 61 -0.37 0.21 12.07
CA VAL A 61 -0.64 -0.70 13.19
C VAL A 61 0.58 -1.59 13.43
N GLN A 62 1.06 -1.61 14.66
CA GLN A 62 2.23 -2.41 15.04
C GLN A 62 1.93 -3.47 16.11
N THR A 63 0.80 -3.36 16.81
CA THR A 63 0.46 -4.25 17.91
C THR A 63 -0.82 -5.04 17.65
N VAL A 64 -0.94 -6.20 18.30
CA VAL A 64 -2.17 -7.02 18.27
C VAL A 64 -3.38 -6.23 18.76
N ASP A 65 -3.20 -5.41 19.81
CA ASP A 65 -4.29 -4.61 20.37
C ASP A 65 -4.69 -3.46 19.42
N GLY A 66 -3.72 -2.77 18.82
CA GLY A 66 -3.99 -1.77 17.79
C GLY A 66 -4.77 -2.36 16.61
N ALA A 67 -4.38 -3.54 16.13
CA ALA A 67 -5.10 -4.25 15.07
C ALA A 67 -6.55 -4.57 15.48
N ARG A 68 -6.74 -5.08 16.68
CA ARG A 68 -8.09 -5.39 17.20
C ARG A 68 -8.98 -4.14 17.24
N ARG A 69 -8.46 -3.02 17.75
CA ARG A 69 -9.19 -1.74 17.81
C ARG A 69 -9.52 -1.22 16.43
N ALA A 70 -8.55 -1.21 15.51
CA ALA A 70 -8.73 -0.75 14.13
C ALA A 70 -9.80 -1.56 13.38
N ILE A 71 -9.71 -2.90 13.46
CA ILE A 71 -10.68 -3.80 12.81
C ILE A 71 -12.06 -3.66 13.47
N ALA A 72 -12.14 -3.53 14.80
CA ALA A 72 -13.39 -3.33 15.51
C ALA A 72 -14.07 -2.02 15.10
N ALA A 73 -13.29 -0.94 14.92
CA ALA A 73 -13.79 0.36 14.48
C ALA A 73 -14.27 0.38 13.02
N GLY A 74 -13.91 -0.60 12.20
CA GLY A 74 -14.29 -0.67 10.79
C GLY A 74 -13.35 0.10 9.87
N ILE A 75 -12.06 0.11 10.17
CA ILE A 75 -11.05 0.75 9.33
C ILE A 75 -11.02 0.15 7.92
N TRP A 76 -10.68 0.97 6.92
CA TRP A 76 -10.62 0.52 5.52
C TRP A 76 -9.41 -0.35 5.23
N SER A 77 -8.22 0.08 5.65
CA SER A 77 -6.98 -0.67 5.46
C SER A 77 -6.05 -0.57 6.67
N ILE A 78 -5.21 -1.58 6.81
CA ILE A 78 -4.16 -1.65 7.84
C ILE A 78 -2.80 -1.77 7.13
N ALA A 79 -1.89 -0.86 7.48
CA ALA A 79 -0.49 -0.91 7.09
C ALA A 79 0.38 -1.52 8.20
N HIS A 80 1.45 -2.20 7.79
CA HIS A 80 2.51 -2.81 8.61
C HIS A 80 2.12 -4.03 9.45
N ASP A 81 0.91 -4.20 9.84
CA ASP A 81 0.27 -5.33 10.55
C ASP A 81 1.20 -6.26 11.38
N ARG A 82 2.20 -5.71 12.03
CA ARG A 82 3.13 -6.48 12.84
C ARG A 82 2.41 -7.11 14.02
N GLY A 83 2.62 -8.41 14.21
CA GLY A 83 1.99 -9.16 15.31
C GLY A 83 0.56 -9.62 15.04
N MET A 84 0.08 -9.61 13.78
CA MET A 84 -1.22 -10.17 13.42
C MET A 84 -1.35 -11.64 13.80
N THR A 85 -2.53 -12.00 14.28
CA THR A 85 -2.90 -13.39 14.58
C THR A 85 -3.83 -13.95 13.50
N ASP A 86 -3.91 -15.27 13.41
CA ASP A 86 -4.83 -15.96 12.51
C ASP A 86 -6.30 -15.51 12.73
N SER A 87 -6.72 -15.32 13.97
CA SER A 87 -8.07 -14.84 14.28
C SER A 87 -8.35 -13.43 13.77
N LEU A 88 -7.34 -12.54 13.83
CA LEU A 88 -7.46 -11.18 13.30
C LEU A 88 -7.49 -11.17 11.77
N HIS A 89 -6.69 -12.01 11.10
CA HIS A 89 -6.79 -12.18 9.65
C HIS A 89 -8.17 -12.68 9.22
N LYS A 90 -8.74 -13.66 9.92
CA LYS A 90 -10.13 -14.11 9.69
C LYS A 90 -11.15 -12.99 9.86
N GLU A 91 -10.96 -12.15 10.85
CA GLU A 91 -11.85 -11.01 11.08
C GLU A 91 -11.69 -9.93 10.00
N MET A 92 -10.46 -9.63 9.57
CA MET A 92 -10.20 -8.74 8.43
C MET A 92 -10.89 -9.24 7.16
N ALA A 93 -10.74 -10.50 6.83
CA ALA A 93 -11.38 -11.11 5.66
C ALA A 93 -12.90 -10.99 5.72
N ARG A 94 -13.49 -11.31 6.89
CA ARG A 94 -14.95 -11.23 7.10
C ARG A 94 -15.49 -9.81 6.97
N LYS A 95 -14.70 -8.80 7.39
CA LYS A 95 -15.10 -7.39 7.35
C LYS A 95 -14.66 -6.67 6.06
N GLY A 96 -13.87 -7.33 5.21
CA GLY A 96 -13.31 -6.72 4.00
C GLY A 96 -12.24 -5.66 4.27
N VAL A 97 -11.56 -5.72 5.42
CA VAL A 97 -10.47 -4.80 5.75
C VAL A 97 -9.24 -5.15 4.91
N TRP A 98 -8.71 -4.19 4.16
CA TRP A 98 -7.53 -4.37 3.34
C TRP A 98 -6.26 -4.46 4.19
N ARG A 99 -5.31 -5.24 3.71
CA ARG A 99 -3.97 -5.32 4.27
C ARG A 99 -2.96 -4.75 3.28
N ALA A 100 -2.30 -3.67 3.69
CA ALA A 100 -1.16 -3.05 3.01
C ALA A 100 0.12 -3.43 3.77
N GLY A 101 0.51 -4.68 3.67
CA GLY A 101 1.72 -5.18 4.34
C GLY A 101 2.98 -4.60 3.70
N THR A 102 3.99 -4.40 4.51
CA THR A 102 5.32 -3.92 4.10
C THR A 102 6.33 -5.02 4.37
N GLU A 103 6.21 -6.09 3.60
CA GLU A 103 6.96 -7.33 3.78
C GLU A 103 8.40 -7.19 3.29
N THR A 104 9.20 -6.41 4.01
CA THR A 104 10.59 -6.14 3.65
C THR A 104 11.39 -7.44 3.55
N PRO A 105 12.02 -7.72 2.40
CA PRO A 105 12.82 -8.92 2.23
C PRO A 105 14.10 -8.84 3.06
N ILE A 106 14.60 -10.01 3.48
CA ILE A 106 15.80 -10.12 4.31
C ILE A 106 17.03 -9.49 3.64
N THR A 107 17.07 -9.50 2.32
CA THR A 107 18.18 -8.95 1.52
C THR A 107 18.32 -7.43 1.62
N LEU A 108 17.25 -6.71 1.94
CA LEU A 108 17.26 -5.24 1.98
C LEU A 108 17.52 -4.68 3.37
N THR A 109 17.29 -5.41 4.43
CA THR A 109 17.28 -4.84 5.77
C THR A 109 18.60 -4.90 6.51
N GLY A 110 19.47 -5.86 6.20
CA GLY A 110 20.74 -6.07 6.91
C GLY A 110 20.64 -6.13 8.44
N HIS A 111 19.48 -5.77 8.99
CA HIS A 111 19.17 -5.63 10.41
C HIS A 111 18.03 -6.53 10.87
N THR A 112 17.42 -7.31 9.96
CA THR A 112 16.34 -8.23 10.29
C THR A 112 16.91 -9.62 10.54
N SER A 113 16.62 -10.19 11.70
CA SER A 113 16.97 -11.58 11.98
C SER A 113 16.18 -12.54 11.09
N GLN A 114 16.74 -13.72 10.80
CA GLN A 114 16.04 -14.76 10.03
C GLN A 114 14.68 -15.10 10.66
N ALA A 115 14.61 -15.25 11.98
CA ALA A 115 13.38 -15.57 12.68
C ALA A 115 12.28 -14.49 12.49
N ARG A 116 12.66 -13.22 12.44
CA ARG A 116 11.71 -12.14 12.16
C ARG A 116 11.23 -12.17 10.72
N TYR A 117 12.12 -12.44 9.77
CA TYR A 117 11.75 -12.61 8.37
C TYR A 117 10.80 -13.79 8.17
N ASP A 118 11.13 -14.94 8.77
CA ASP A 118 10.29 -16.14 8.69
C ASP A 118 8.89 -15.90 9.24
N ASN A 119 8.77 -15.14 10.34
CA ASN A 119 7.47 -14.73 10.87
C ASN A 119 6.71 -13.81 9.89
N THR A 120 7.39 -12.87 9.23
CA THR A 120 6.78 -12.00 8.21
C THR A 120 6.23 -12.83 7.03
N VAL A 121 7.00 -13.78 6.54
CA VAL A 121 6.59 -14.72 5.47
C VAL A 121 5.38 -15.54 5.91
N ALA A 122 5.40 -16.06 7.15
CA ALA A 122 4.30 -16.85 7.70
C ALA A 122 3.00 -16.01 7.84
N MET A 123 3.11 -14.78 8.33
CA MET A 123 1.96 -13.87 8.44
C MET A 123 1.37 -13.51 7.07
N LEU A 124 2.21 -13.21 6.08
CA LEU A 124 1.76 -12.95 4.71
C LEU A 124 1.02 -14.17 4.14
N ARG A 125 1.59 -15.34 4.30
CA ARG A 125 0.96 -16.61 3.88
C ARG A 125 -0.39 -16.83 4.57
N ASN A 126 -0.45 -16.65 5.88
CA ASN A 126 -1.68 -16.80 6.66
C ASN A 126 -2.76 -15.80 6.21
N ALA A 127 -2.40 -14.54 5.95
CA ALA A 127 -3.33 -13.55 5.43
C ALA A 127 -3.93 -13.96 4.07
N TRP A 128 -3.09 -14.46 3.16
CA TRP A 128 -3.53 -14.94 1.85
C TRP A 128 -4.45 -16.17 1.97
N GLU A 129 -4.10 -17.14 2.80
CA GLU A 129 -4.92 -18.35 3.05
C GLU A 129 -6.28 -18.01 3.64
N ASN A 130 -6.35 -17.05 4.53
CA ASN A 130 -7.59 -16.53 5.11
C ASN A 130 -8.39 -15.61 4.19
N LYS A 131 -7.91 -15.36 2.94
CA LYS A 131 -8.60 -14.51 1.95
C LYS A 131 -8.73 -13.06 2.38
N VAL A 132 -7.79 -12.57 3.19
CA VAL A 132 -7.70 -11.14 3.47
C VAL A 132 -7.49 -10.38 2.16
N PRO A 133 -8.20 -9.27 1.91
CA PRO A 133 -7.91 -8.42 0.76
C PRO A 133 -6.49 -7.85 0.88
N LEU A 134 -5.60 -8.24 -0.03
CA LEU A 134 -4.18 -7.87 0.01
C LEU A 134 -3.86 -6.84 -1.06
N THR A 135 -2.98 -5.91 -0.75
CA THR A 135 -2.31 -5.03 -1.72
C THR A 135 -0.80 -5.07 -1.51
N PHE A 136 -0.06 -4.84 -2.59
CA PHE A 136 1.40 -4.77 -2.55
C PHE A 136 1.83 -3.37 -2.11
N SER A 137 2.60 -3.29 -1.04
CA SER A 137 3.07 -2.04 -0.46
C SER A 137 4.50 -2.24 0.04
N THR A 138 5.35 -1.24 -0.07
CA THR A 138 6.76 -1.36 0.32
C THR A 138 7.16 -0.49 1.50
N ASP A 139 6.56 0.70 1.62
CA ASP A 139 6.99 1.73 2.59
C ASP A 139 8.51 1.98 2.53
N ALA A 140 9.10 1.84 1.33
CA ALA A 140 10.54 1.94 1.13
C ALA A 140 10.93 3.42 0.97
N ASP A 141 11.12 4.09 2.08
CA ASP A 141 11.59 5.47 2.18
C ASP A 141 13.11 5.58 2.41
N TYR A 142 13.78 4.45 2.64
CA TYR A 142 15.20 4.35 2.95
C TYR A 142 16.09 4.20 1.70
N TYR A 143 17.32 4.65 1.84
CA TYR A 143 18.35 4.52 0.81
C TYR A 143 19.07 3.17 0.91
N VAL A 144 19.17 2.47 -0.22
CA VAL A 144 20.00 1.27 -0.36
C VAL A 144 21.13 1.59 -1.34
N PRO A 145 22.41 1.52 -0.90
CA PRO A 145 23.54 1.82 -1.77
C PRO A 145 23.54 0.96 -3.04
N GLY A 146 23.69 1.61 -4.19
CA GLY A 146 23.76 0.93 -5.49
C GLY A 146 22.40 0.53 -6.08
N MET A 147 21.27 0.86 -5.43
CA MET A 147 19.93 0.57 -5.93
C MET A 147 19.11 1.83 -6.13
N THR A 148 18.34 1.86 -7.19
CA THR A 148 17.26 2.84 -7.38
C THR A 148 16.05 2.49 -6.52
N ARG A 149 15.17 3.44 -6.26
CA ARG A 149 13.89 3.16 -5.55
C ARG A 149 13.04 2.09 -6.24
N GLY A 150 13.06 2.04 -7.58
CA GLY A 150 12.34 1.01 -8.33
C GLY A 150 12.93 -0.39 -8.10
N GLU A 151 14.26 -0.50 -8.06
CA GLU A 151 14.93 -1.77 -7.75
C GLU A 151 14.68 -2.19 -6.31
N VAL A 152 14.71 -1.27 -5.35
CA VAL A 152 14.33 -1.58 -3.97
C VAL A 152 12.89 -2.06 -3.89
N ALA A 153 11.97 -1.38 -4.56
CA ALA A 153 10.55 -1.75 -4.53
C ALA A 153 10.29 -3.14 -5.11
N ILE A 154 10.97 -3.51 -6.21
CA ILE A 154 10.77 -4.83 -6.82
C ILE A 154 11.39 -5.95 -6.00
N GLU A 155 12.40 -5.68 -5.15
CA GLU A 155 12.96 -6.70 -4.26
C GLU A 155 11.91 -7.29 -3.29
N PHE A 156 10.86 -6.55 -2.98
CA PHE A 156 9.78 -7.03 -2.11
C PHE A 156 9.08 -8.28 -2.65
N ILE A 157 9.16 -8.57 -3.96
CA ILE A 157 8.62 -9.82 -4.52
C ILE A 157 9.26 -11.07 -3.89
N GLU A 158 10.48 -10.97 -3.35
CA GLU A 158 11.16 -12.11 -2.74
C GLU A 158 10.38 -12.64 -1.52
N THR A 159 9.81 -11.76 -0.71
CA THR A 159 8.97 -12.19 0.41
C THR A 159 7.69 -12.88 -0.06
N TRP A 160 7.09 -12.40 -1.15
CA TRP A 160 5.89 -13.02 -1.75
C TRP A 160 6.20 -14.38 -2.36
N LYS A 161 7.37 -14.55 -2.99
CA LYS A 161 7.88 -15.84 -3.48
C LYS A 161 8.13 -16.80 -2.31
N ALA A 162 8.78 -16.32 -1.24
CA ALA A 162 9.03 -17.11 -0.03
C ALA A 162 7.73 -17.57 0.65
N ALA A 163 6.68 -16.73 0.64
CA ALA A 163 5.35 -17.09 1.12
C ALA A 163 4.63 -18.11 0.21
N LYS A 164 5.21 -18.48 -0.94
CA LYS A 164 4.64 -19.45 -1.90
C LYS A 164 3.22 -19.10 -2.34
N ILE A 165 2.94 -17.81 -2.50
CA ILE A 165 1.69 -17.33 -3.07
C ILE A 165 1.75 -17.53 -4.58
N PRO A 166 0.70 -18.10 -5.23
CA PRO A 166 0.71 -18.28 -6.68
C PRO A 166 0.98 -16.99 -7.45
N ASN A 167 1.84 -17.04 -8.46
CA ASN A 167 2.25 -15.86 -9.22
C ASN A 167 1.06 -15.06 -9.77
N ALA A 168 0.00 -15.73 -10.21
CA ALA A 168 -1.21 -15.07 -10.69
C ALA A 168 -1.89 -14.21 -9.61
N ASP A 169 -1.86 -14.65 -8.35
CA ASP A 169 -2.40 -13.89 -7.22
C ASP A 169 -1.48 -12.72 -6.88
N VAL A 170 -0.15 -12.94 -6.86
CA VAL A 170 0.82 -11.86 -6.64
C VAL A 170 0.65 -10.76 -7.69
N LEU A 171 0.55 -11.11 -8.97
CA LEU A 171 0.33 -10.14 -10.06
C LEU A 171 -0.97 -9.37 -9.88
N ARG A 172 -2.05 -10.02 -9.45
CA ARG A 172 -3.33 -9.36 -9.17
C ARG A 172 -3.20 -8.40 -7.99
N ILE A 173 -2.49 -8.80 -6.95
CA ILE A 173 -2.24 -8.00 -5.74
C ILE A 173 -1.38 -6.76 -6.09
N MET A 174 -0.35 -6.94 -6.90
CA MET A 174 0.53 -5.85 -7.35
C MET A 174 -0.14 -4.85 -8.30
N THR A 175 -1.23 -5.23 -8.96
CA THR A 175 -1.88 -4.44 -10.00
C THR A 175 -3.31 -4.05 -9.62
N THR A 176 -4.29 -4.89 -9.97
CA THR A 176 -5.71 -4.56 -9.85
C THR A 176 -6.18 -4.32 -8.42
N ASN A 177 -5.57 -4.96 -7.42
CA ASN A 177 -5.93 -4.73 -6.03
C ASN A 177 -5.49 -3.35 -5.54
N GLY A 178 -4.36 -2.83 -6.02
CA GLY A 178 -3.93 -1.46 -5.73
C GLY A 178 -4.98 -0.43 -6.15
N TYR A 179 -5.59 -0.61 -7.33
CA TYR A 179 -6.68 0.27 -7.78
C TYR A 179 -7.95 0.11 -6.96
N LYS A 180 -8.28 -1.08 -6.49
CA LYS A 180 -9.45 -1.31 -5.63
C LYS A 180 -9.29 -0.67 -4.25
N VAL A 181 -8.13 -0.83 -3.61
CA VAL A 181 -7.90 -0.23 -2.29
C VAL A 181 -7.87 1.30 -2.34
N SER A 182 -7.45 1.87 -3.47
CA SER A 182 -7.47 3.33 -3.73
C SER A 182 -8.78 3.84 -4.34
N GLU A 183 -9.78 2.96 -4.54
CA GLU A 183 -11.09 3.29 -5.14
C GLU A 183 -10.98 3.96 -6.54
N THR A 184 -9.98 3.55 -7.32
CA THR A 184 -9.72 4.09 -8.68
C THR A 184 -9.97 3.07 -9.79
N GLU A 185 -10.52 1.90 -9.48
CA GLU A 185 -10.76 0.80 -10.42
C GLU A 185 -11.75 1.13 -11.54
N ASN A 186 -12.53 2.18 -11.39
CA ASN A 186 -13.45 2.68 -12.43
C ASN A 186 -12.72 3.47 -13.53
N THR A 187 -11.49 3.92 -13.26
CA THR A 187 -10.68 4.71 -14.19
C THR A 187 -9.38 4.04 -14.58
N ARG A 188 -8.87 3.14 -13.74
CA ARG A 188 -7.59 2.42 -13.90
C ARG A 188 -7.77 0.95 -13.55
N GLY A 189 -6.91 0.07 -14.06
CA GLY A 189 -7.01 -1.35 -13.72
C GLY A 189 -6.53 -2.27 -14.84
N PRO A 190 -7.29 -3.33 -15.17
CA PRO A 190 -6.90 -4.25 -16.23
C PRO A 190 -6.89 -3.57 -17.60
N ILE A 191 -6.24 -4.19 -18.58
CA ILE A 191 -6.28 -3.74 -19.98
C ILE A 191 -7.71 -3.88 -20.49
N LYS A 192 -8.44 -2.76 -20.48
CA LYS A 192 -9.84 -2.69 -20.88
C LYS A 192 -10.15 -1.34 -21.51
N ARG A 193 -10.95 -1.34 -22.59
CA ARG A 193 -11.42 -0.10 -23.23
C ARG A 193 -12.12 0.81 -22.22
N GLY A 194 -11.75 2.08 -22.24
CA GLY A 194 -12.33 3.10 -21.35
C GLY A 194 -11.53 3.34 -20.07
N LEU A 195 -10.53 2.52 -19.78
CA LEU A 195 -9.61 2.76 -18.67
C LEU A 195 -8.33 3.46 -19.14
N ALA A 196 -7.64 4.10 -18.22
CA ALA A 196 -6.34 4.70 -18.46
C ALA A 196 -5.34 3.66 -18.99
N ALA A 197 -4.54 4.05 -19.97
CA ALA A 197 -3.51 3.19 -20.52
C ALA A 197 -2.25 3.24 -19.65
N ASP A 198 -2.29 2.51 -18.53
CA ASP A 198 -1.18 2.27 -17.62
C ASP A 198 -0.66 0.86 -17.85
N LEU A 199 0.47 0.74 -18.55
CA LEU A 199 0.97 -0.53 -19.06
C LEU A 199 2.46 -0.68 -18.76
N ILE A 200 2.87 -1.89 -18.41
CA ILE A 200 4.27 -2.30 -18.48
C ILE A 200 4.39 -3.52 -19.39
N ALA A 201 5.55 -3.66 -20.05
CA ALA A 201 5.92 -4.92 -20.70
C ALA A 201 7.25 -5.43 -20.13
N VAL A 202 7.32 -6.73 -19.95
CA VAL A 202 8.49 -7.45 -19.44
C VAL A 202 8.89 -8.55 -20.42
N PRO A 203 10.17 -8.85 -20.58
CA PRO A 203 10.61 -10.03 -21.32
C PRO A 203 10.30 -11.29 -20.49
N GLY A 204 9.64 -12.25 -21.08
CA GLY A 204 9.22 -13.49 -20.41
C GLY A 204 7.80 -13.43 -19.82
N ASN A 205 7.44 -14.51 -19.15
CA ASN A 205 6.10 -14.71 -18.61
C ASN A 205 6.11 -14.58 -17.06
N PRO A 206 5.59 -13.48 -16.47
CA PRO A 206 5.57 -13.31 -15.02
C PRO A 206 4.61 -14.27 -14.31
N LEU A 207 3.70 -14.96 -15.02
CA LEU A 207 2.90 -16.03 -14.44
C LEU A 207 3.73 -17.28 -14.12
N GLU A 208 4.82 -17.50 -14.87
CA GLU A 208 5.75 -18.61 -14.66
C GLU A 208 6.89 -18.20 -13.72
N ASN A 209 7.41 -16.99 -13.89
CA ASN A 209 8.53 -16.49 -13.10
C ASN A 209 8.36 -14.98 -12.80
N LEU A 210 8.14 -14.61 -11.54
CA LEU A 210 8.00 -13.22 -11.12
C LEU A 210 9.26 -12.39 -11.34
N ASP A 211 10.45 -13.00 -11.48
CA ASP A 211 11.69 -12.26 -11.75
C ASP A 211 11.68 -11.55 -13.11
N ALA A 212 10.77 -11.91 -14.01
CA ALA A 212 10.52 -11.14 -15.24
C ALA A 212 10.16 -9.67 -14.94
N LEU A 213 9.58 -9.38 -13.78
CA LEU A 213 9.25 -8.01 -13.35
C LEU A 213 10.47 -7.15 -13.04
N ARG A 214 11.66 -7.75 -12.88
CA ARG A 214 12.92 -7.01 -12.65
C ARG A 214 13.44 -6.32 -13.91
N THR A 215 12.99 -6.74 -15.07
CA THR A 215 13.47 -6.26 -16.38
C THR A 215 12.33 -5.63 -17.19
N VAL A 216 11.70 -4.58 -16.64
CA VAL A 216 10.66 -3.85 -17.37
C VAL A 216 11.28 -3.16 -18.60
N SER A 217 10.86 -3.55 -19.81
CA SER A 217 11.33 -3.00 -21.08
C SER A 217 10.47 -1.85 -21.60
N PHE A 218 9.21 -1.78 -21.18
CA PHE A 218 8.25 -0.75 -21.61
C PHE A 218 7.45 -0.25 -20.44
N VAL A 219 7.24 1.07 -20.35
CA VAL A 219 6.39 1.72 -19.37
C VAL A 219 5.53 2.79 -20.03
N MET A 220 4.23 2.68 -19.86
CA MET A 220 3.27 3.69 -20.29
C MET A 220 2.38 4.07 -19.09
N LYS A 221 2.09 5.35 -18.92
CA LYS A 221 1.15 5.88 -17.95
C LYS A 221 0.27 6.94 -18.59
N ASP A 222 -1.02 6.83 -18.40
CA ASP A 222 -2.03 7.72 -19.02
C ASP A 222 -1.85 7.84 -20.57
N GLY A 223 -1.43 6.74 -21.24
CA GLY A 223 -1.14 6.72 -22.67
C GLY A 223 0.20 7.34 -23.07
N ILE A 224 0.96 7.89 -22.14
CA ILE A 224 2.28 8.49 -22.39
C ILE A 224 3.36 7.43 -22.13
N VAL A 225 4.23 7.22 -23.13
CA VAL A 225 5.35 6.27 -23.02
C VAL A 225 6.52 6.93 -22.26
N PHE A 226 6.93 6.33 -21.16
CA PHE A 226 8.05 6.76 -20.32
C PHE A 226 9.31 5.90 -20.54
N LYS A 227 9.15 4.65 -20.95
CA LYS A 227 10.25 3.74 -21.26
C LYS A 227 9.89 2.90 -22.48
N ARG A 228 10.83 2.73 -23.41
CA ARG A 228 10.69 1.85 -24.58
C ARG A 228 12.01 1.12 -24.83
N ASP A 229 11.93 -0.18 -25.07
CA ASP A 229 13.10 -1.05 -25.35
C ASP A 229 14.21 -0.92 -24.28
N GLY A 230 13.79 -0.78 -23.02
CA GLY A 230 14.72 -0.60 -21.91
C GLY A 230 15.25 0.82 -21.73
N VAL A 231 15.02 1.73 -22.66
CA VAL A 231 15.51 3.11 -22.63
C VAL A 231 14.43 4.06 -22.12
N MET A 232 14.79 4.86 -21.12
CA MET A 232 13.91 5.94 -20.63
C MET A 232 13.78 7.02 -21.70
N THR A 233 12.63 7.67 -21.78
CA THR A 233 12.37 8.83 -22.63
C THR A 233 12.49 10.11 -21.80
N PRO A 234 13.70 10.69 -21.65
CA PRO A 234 13.96 11.79 -20.70
C PRO A 234 13.13 13.05 -20.98
N GLU A 235 12.86 13.33 -22.25
CA GLU A 235 12.10 14.49 -22.71
C GLU A 235 10.71 14.58 -22.10
N LYS A 236 10.11 13.45 -21.71
CA LYS A 236 8.76 13.41 -21.13
C LYS A 236 8.74 13.53 -19.61
N PHE A 237 9.86 13.33 -18.92
CA PHE A 237 9.98 13.61 -17.49
C PHE A 237 9.96 15.10 -17.18
N PHE A 238 10.48 15.93 -18.10
CA PHE A 238 10.58 17.39 -17.92
C PHE A 238 9.41 18.15 -18.56
N HIS A 239 8.67 17.53 -19.45
CA HIS A 239 7.47 18.08 -20.10
C HIS A 239 6.16 17.51 -19.55
N GLY A 240 6.18 16.73 -18.50
CA GLY A 240 5.03 16.66 -17.62
C GLY A 240 4.71 18.10 -17.27
N GLY A 241 3.60 18.63 -17.79
CA GLY A 241 3.15 19.97 -17.47
C GLY A 241 3.24 20.20 -15.97
N PRO A 242 3.20 21.45 -15.50
CA PRO A 242 3.36 21.76 -14.10
C PRO A 242 2.55 20.74 -13.33
N VAL A 243 3.13 20.21 -12.26
CA VAL A 243 2.39 19.42 -11.30
C VAL A 243 1.31 20.37 -10.82
N ASN A 244 0.20 20.46 -11.60
CA ASN A 244 -0.93 21.31 -11.35
C ASN A 244 -1.68 20.73 -10.14
N GLY A 245 -0.98 20.68 -9.00
CA GLY A 245 -1.50 20.22 -7.76
C GLY A 245 -1.53 21.28 -6.67
N TRP A 246 -0.96 22.44 -6.93
CA TRP A 246 -0.85 23.51 -5.92
C TRP A 246 -1.49 24.82 -6.38
N ASN A 247 -2.58 24.76 -7.11
CA ASN A 247 -3.48 25.92 -7.16
C ASN A 247 -4.31 25.93 -5.87
N ILE A 248 -3.70 26.42 -4.81
CA ILE A 248 -4.41 26.96 -3.66
C ILE A 248 -5.13 28.23 -4.19
N ARG A 249 -6.42 28.14 -4.43
CA ARG A 249 -7.33 29.27 -4.44
C ARG A 249 -8.16 29.24 -3.18
#